data_80db5ec74c638299082790707f880c49
#
_entry.id   80db5ec74c638299082790707f880c49
#
_cell.length_a   1.000
_cell.length_b   1.000
_cell.length_c   1.000
_cell.angle_alpha   90.00
_cell.angle_beta   90.00
_cell.angle_gamma   90.00
#
_symmetry.space_group_name_H-M   'P 1'
#
loop_
_entity.id
_entity.type
_entity.pdbx_description
1 polymer ?
#
loop_
_entity_poly.entity_id
_entity_poly.type
_entity_poly.pdbx_seq_one_letter_code
_entity_poly.pdbx_strand_id
1 'polypeptide(L)'
;LKWDLKQAMDDPEALELYLYSEVKPDSYDWWNGRMIESKTSQDFFRDKLAEYADVKRINLYINSCGGSVVEGYGIYAQLKRHPAQKTVYVDGFANSIASIIAMCGDKIIMRVNSMMGIHNMMDACFGNAAEHRKCAADLDRMMEGNRQIYLERSGGKITLEKLTELLDAETMLTAEEC
;
A
#
# COMPACT_ATOMS: atom_id res chain seq x y z
N LEU A 1 13.72 12.43 12.15
CA LEU A 1 13.08 11.39 12.94
C LEU A 1 13.63 10.06 12.43
N LYS A 2 14.39 9.36 13.27
CA LYS A 2 14.84 7.99 12.99
C LYS A 2 13.69 7.05 13.34
N TRP A 3 13.10 6.44 12.34
CA TRP A 3 12.15 5.34 12.51
C TRP A 3 12.96 4.05 12.48
N ASP A 4 13.12 3.40 13.60
CA ASP A 4 13.70 2.07 13.68
C ASP A 4 12.58 1.05 13.71
N LEU A 5 12.68 0.04 12.83
CA LEU A 5 11.90 -1.18 12.95
C LEU A 5 12.36 -1.85 14.25
N LYS A 6 11.43 -2.05 15.15
CA LYS A 6 11.68 -2.82 16.36
C LYS A 6 10.82 -4.07 16.28
N GLN A 7 11.45 -5.21 16.53
CA GLN A 7 10.72 -6.34 17.08
C GLN A 7 9.96 -5.78 18.29
N ALA A 8 8.67 -6.10 18.43
CA ALA A 8 7.88 -5.61 19.55
C ALA A 8 8.65 -5.90 20.84
N MET A 9 8.96 -4.87 21.62
CA MET A 9 9.86 -5.03 22.79
C MET A 9 9.32 -6.06 23.78
N ASP A 10 8.00 -6.33 23.75
CA ASP A 10 7.29 -7.23 24.64
C ASP A 10 6.80 -8.52 23.94
N ASP A 11 7.03 -8.70 22.62
CA ASP A 11 6.54 -9.86 21.86
C ASP A 11 7.54 -10.28 20.77
N PRO A 12 8.42 -11.24 21.08
CA PRO A 12 9.44 -11.68 20.13
C PRO A 12 8.88 -12.42 18.89
N GLU A 13 7.59 -12.80 18.88
CA GLU A 13 6.93 -13.42 17.76
C GLU A 13 6.23 -12.42 16.82
N ALA A 14 6.28 -11.11 17.13
CA ALA A 14 5.66 -10.07 16.34
C ALA A 14 6.69 -9.16 15.66
N LEU A 15 6.47 -8.86 14.39
CA LEU A 15 7.20 -7.85 13.62
C LEU A 15 6.32 -6.60 13.47
N GLU A 16 6.85 -5.43 13.81
CA GLU A 16 6.20 -4.16 13.60
C GLU A 16 6.79 -3.45 12.39
N LEU A 17 5.95 -3.16 11.40
CA LEU A 17 6.30 -2.45 10.18
C LEU A 17 5.55 -1.13 10.11
N TYR A 18 6.24 -0.07 9.68
CA TYR A 18 5.66 1.26 9.58
C TYR A 18 5.74 1.77 8.13
N LEU A 19 4.59 1.96 7.50
CA LEU A 19 4.46 2.62 6.21
C LEU A 19 4.02 4.07 6.46
N TYR A 20 4.98 4.88 6.92
CA TYR A 20 4.77 6.29 7.23
C TYR A 20 5.50 7.15 6.22
N SER A 21 4.80 7.82 5.37
CA SER A 21 5.18 8.70 4.27
C SER A 21 4.85 8.14 2.89
N GLU A 22 5.39 8.74 1.84
CA GLU A 22 5.21 8.33 0.44
C GLU A 22 5.83 6.95 0.16
N VAL A 23 5.10 6.10 -0.57
CA VAL A 23 5.59 4.83 -1.10
C VAL A 23 6.48 5.11 -2.31
N LYS A 24 7.79 4.86 -2.19
CA LYS A 24 8.75 5.21 -3.24
C LYS A 24 9.97 4.30 -3.25
N PRO A 25 10.60 4.10 -4.42
CA PRO A 25 11.85 3.36 -4.54
C PRO A 25 13.02 4.10 -3.86
N ASP A 26 14.14 3.41 -3.78
CA ASP A 26 15.42 4.04 -3.49
C ASP A 26 15.72 5.11 -4.53
N SER A 27 16.46 6.13 -4.12
CA SER A 27 16.83 7.24 -4.99
C SER A 27 18.34 7.47 -4.97
N TYR A 28 18.87 8.11 -6.03
CA TYR A 28 20.27 8.47 -6.10
C TYR A 28 20.43 9.98 -5.87
N ASP A 29 21.18 10.33 -4.86
CA ASP A 29 21.59 11.72 -4.59
C ASP A 29 22.77 12.09 -5.50
N TRP A 30 22.47 12.69 -6.64
CA TRP A 30 23.43 13.10 -7.65
C TRP A 30 24.43 14.16 -7.12
N TRP A 31 24.02 14.92 -6.11
CA TRP A 31 24.87 15.97 -5.54
C TRP A 31 25.94 15.41 -4.62
N ASN A 32 25.61 14.41 -3.86
CA ASN A 32 26.51 13.77 -2.90
C ASN A 32 27.06 12.42 -3.38
N GLY A 33 26.66 11.95 -4.56
CA GLY A 33 27.13 10.72 -5.17
C GLY A 33 26.78 9.45 -4.39
N ARG A 34 25.59 9.39 -3.75
CA ARG A 34 25.20 8.27 -2.89
C ARG A 34 23.76 7.82 -3.11
N MET A 35 23.51 6.54 -2.85
CA MET A 35 22.16 6.03 -2.75
C MET A 35 21.49 6.51 -1.46
N ILE A 36 20.21 6.87 -1.58
CA ILE A 36 19.32 7.15 -0.46
C ILE A 36 18.33 6.02 -0.40
N GLU A 37 18.46 5.16 0.60
CA GLU A 37 17.54 4.05 0.83
C GLU A 37 16.17 4.56 1.27
N SER A 38 15.13 4.04 0.66
CA SER A 38 13.75 4.32 1.03
C SER A 38 13.23 3.23 1.98
N LYS A 39 12.81 3.62 3.17
CA LYS A 39 12.16 2.70 4.12
C LYS A 39 10.71 2.34 3.73
N THR A 40 10.25 2.83 2.59
CA THR A 40 8.93 2.57 2.01
C THR A 40 9.04 1.93 0.63
N SER A 41 10.22 1.40 0.27
CA SER A 41 10.45 0.64 -0.95
C SER A 41 10.10 -0.84 -0.78
N GLN A 42 9.78 -1.51 -1.89
CA GLN A 42 9.55 -2.95 -1.89
C GLN A 42 10.80 -3.74 -1.50
N ASP A 43 12.00 -3.20 -1.78
CA ASP A 43 13.27 -3.83 -1.43
C ASP A 43 13.50 -3.81 0.08
N PHE A 44 13.20 -2.68 0.73
CA PHE A 44 13.24 -2.59 2.18
C PHE A 44 12.29 -3.59 2.85
N PHE A 45 11.04 -3.70 2.37
CA PHE A 45 10.07 -4.68 2.90
C PHE A 45 10.53 -6.12 2.65
N ARG A 46 11.08 -6.44 1.45
CA ARG A 46 11.66 -7.75 1.14
C ARG A 46 12.72 -8.14 2.16
N ASP A 47 13.67 -7.27 2.39
CA ASP A 47 14.81 -7.55 3.25
C ASP A 47 14.36 -7.73 4.70
N LYS A 48 13.42 -6.90 5.17
CA LYS A 48 12.85 -7.04 6.51
C LYS A 48 12.02 -8.31 6.68
N LEU A 49 11.19 -8.66 5.73
CA LEU A 49 10.42 -9.90 5.79
C LEU A 49 11.32 -11.15 5.72
N ALA A 50 12.46 -11.07 5.02
CA ALA A 50 13.45 -12.14 5.01
C ALA A 50 14.23 -12.25 6.35
N GLU A 51 14.58 -11.11 6.95
CA GLU A 51 15.24 -11.05 8.27
C GLU A 51 14.35 -11.66 9.38
N TYR A 52 13.03 -11.48 9.28
CA TYR A 52 12.04 -11.92 10.25
C TYR A 52 11.08 -13.00 9.68
N ALA A 53 11.62 -13.95 8.91
CA ALA A 53 10.81 -14.93 8.18
C ALA A 53 9.96 -15.85 9.08
N ASP A 54 10.37 -16.07 10.32
CA ASP A 54 9.74 -17.02 11.26
C ASP A 54 8.72 -16.38 12.21
N VAL A 55 8.51 -15.06 12.14
CA VAL A 55 7.53 -14.40 13.01
C VAL A 55 6.12 -14.92 12.76
N LYS A 56 5.31 -14.95 13.81
CA LYS A 56 3.92 -15.44 13.74
C LYS A 56 2.93 -14.32 13.47
N ARG A 57 3.29 -13.08 13.79
CA ARG A 57 2.44 -11.90 13.65
C ARG A 57 3.20 -10.75 12.99
N ILE A 58 2.51 -10.01 12.13
CA ILE A 58 2.98 -8.75 11.56
C ILE A 58 1.94 -7.69 11.89
N ASN A 59 2.39 -6.63 12.55
CA ASN A 59 1.61 -5.42 12.75
C ASN A 59 2.11 -4.36 11.76
N LEU A 60 1.26 -3.98 10.82
CA LEU A 60 1.58 -2.96 9.83
C LEU A 60 0.83 -1.67 10.17
N TYR A 61 1.57 -0.62 10.48
CA TYR A 61 1.04 0.71 10.77
C TYR A 61 1.13 1.58 9.52
N ILE A 62 0.02 2.19 9.12
CA ILE A 62 -0.05 2.99 7.89
C ILE A 62 -0.46 4.42 8.21
N ASN A 63 0.35 5.36 7.73
CA ASN A 63 0.02 6.78 7.63
C ASN A 63 0.70 7.33 6.37
N SER A 64 0.06 7.14 5.22
CA SER A 64 0.66 7.38 3.90
C SER A 64 -0.35 7.95 2.91
N CYS A 65 0.11 8.90 2.11
CA CYS A 65 -0.64 9.44 0.97
C CYS A 65 -0.56 8.54 -0.29
N GLY A 66 0.14 7.40 -0.22
CA GLY A 66 0.36 6.55 -1.39
C GLY A 66 1.70 6.86 -2.07
N GLY A 67 1.76 6.71 -3.39
CA GLY A 67 2.97 6.94 -4.19
C GLY A 67 3.13 5.94 -5.33
N SER A 68 4.32 5.36 -5.49
CA SER A 68 4.63 4.43 -6.58
C SER A 68 3.80 3.16 -6.52
N VAL A 69 3.03 2.92 -7.58
CA VAL A 69 2.21 1.70 -7.73
C VAL A 69 3.08 0.46 -7.82
N VAL A 70 4.23 0.53 -8.49
CA VAL A 70 5.18 -0.58 -8.64
C VAL A 70 5.69 -1.03 -7.26
N GLU A 71 6.13 -0.07 -6.46
CA GLU A 71 6.58 -0.35 -5.09
C GLU A 71 5.45 -0.93 -4.23
N GLY A 72 4.27 -0.34 -4.31
CA GLY A 72 3.13 -0.77 -3.51
C GLY A 72 2.64 -2.17 -3.85
N TYR A 73 2.60 -2.55 -5.13
CA TYR A 73 2.29 -3.92 -5.53
C TYR A 73 3.33 -4.92 -5.03
N GLY A 74 4.62 -4.55 -5.10
CA GLY A 74 5.69 -5.37 -4.55
C GLY A 74 5.52 -5.60 -3.05
N ILE A 75 5.25 -4.54 -2.28
CA ILE A 75 4.99 -4.61 -0.84
C ILE A 75 3.76 -5.47 -0.53
N TYR A 76 2.62 -5.19 -1.20
CA TYR A 76 1.40 -5.97 -1.03
C TYR A 76 1.61 -7.47 -1.28
N ALA A 77 2.26 -7.82 -2.40
CA ALA A 77 2.49 -9.21 -2.77
C ALA A 77 3.42 -9.94 -1.78
N GLN A 78 4.44 -9.25 -1.27
CA GLN A 78 5.37 -9.81 -0.28
C GLN A 78 4.66 -10.07 1.06
N LEU A 79 3.89 -9.10 1.55
CA LEU A 79 3.10 -9.24 2.77
C LEU A 79 2.06 -10.37 2.63
N LYS A 80 1.35 -10.43 1.50
CA LYS A 80 0.36 -11.50 1.23
C LYS A 80 0.97 -12.89 1.24
N ARG A 81 2.20 -13.07 0.74
CA ARG A 81 2.89 -14.37 0.73
C ARG A 81 3.45 -14.78 2.09
N HIS A 82 3.72 -13.81 2.97
CA HIS A 82 4.29 -14.12 4.28
C HIS A 82 3.28 -14.90 5.13
N PRO A 83 3.68 -16.02 5.79
CA PRO A 83 2.75 -16.90 6.50
C PRO A 83 2.20 -16.31 7.80
N ALA A 84 2.85 -15.29 8.38
CA ALA A 84 2.41 -14.64 9.60
C ALA A 84 1.00 -14.07 9.48
N GLN A 85 0.26 -14.06 10.58
CA GLN A 85 -1.00 -13.31 10.68
C GLN A 85 -0.73 -11.81 10.65
N LYS A 86 -1.45 -11.08 9.79
CA LYS A 86 -1.25 -9.64 9.59
C LYS A 86 -2.39 -8.81 10.17
N THR A 87 -2.04 -7.88 11.06
CA THR A 87 -2.97 -6.83 11.50
C THR A 87 -2.47 -5.50 10.94
N VAL A 88 -3.34 -4.80 10.21
CA VAL A 88 -3.06 -3.47 9.68
C VAL A 88 -3.77 -2.43 10.54
N TYR A 89 -3.02 -1.42 10.95
CA TYR A 89 -3.51 -0.27 11.69
C TYR A 89 -3.40 0.98 10.81
N VAL A 90 -4.53 1.62 10.50
CA VAL A 90 -4.54 2.92 9.82
C VAL A 90 -4.53 4.01 10.87
N ASP A 91 -3.35 4.60 11.11
CA ASP A 91 -3.16 5.60 12.18
C ASP A 91 -3.60 7.01 11.77
N GLY A 92 -3.57 7.31 10.48
CA GLY A 92 -4.05 8.57 9.92
C GLY A 92 -4.66 8.33 8.54
N PHE A 93 -3.82 8.21 7.52
CA PHE A 93 -4.25 8.05 6.15
C PHE A 93 -3.72 6.76 5.52
N ALA A 94 -4.57 6.06 4.79
CA ALA A 94 -4.20 5.00 3.86
C ALA A 94 -4.74 5.38 2.48
N ASN A 95 -4.02 6.24 1.75
CA ASN A 95 -4.51 6.78 0.48
C ASN A 95 -3.84 6.09 -0.71
N SER A 96 -4.58 6.03 -1.84
CA SER A 96 -4.03 5.54 -3.11
C SER A 96 -3.44 4.13 -2.95
N ILE A 97 -2.23 3.90 -3.42
CA ILE A 97 -1.56 2.58 -3.32
C ILE A 97 -1.38 2.10 -1.86
N ALA A 98 -1.35 3.00 -0.87
CA ALA A 98 -1.30 2.61 0.53
C ALA A 98 -2.59 1.92 1.00
N SER A 99 -3.74 2.24 0.41
CA SER A 99 -5.01 1.54 0.66
C SER A 99 -4.97 0.11 0.09
N ILE A 100 -4.35 -0.10 -1.07
CA ILE A 100 -4.11 -1.45 -1.62
C ILE A 100 -3.17 -2.25 -0.71
N ILE A 101 -2.10 -1.64 -0.22
CA ILE A 101 -1.20 -2.30 0.74
C ILE A 101 -1.98 -2.72 1.99
N ALA A 102 -2.87 -1.88 2.50
CA ALA A 102 -3.70 -2.20 3.66
C ALA A 102 -4.56 -3.46 3.47
N MET A 103 -4.97 -3.78 2.24
CA MET A 103 -5.77 -4.98 1.92
C MET A 103 -5.00 -6.30 2.15
N CYS A 104 -3.69 -6.26 2.40
CA CYS A 104 -2.92 -7.45 2.75
C CYS A 104 -3.30 -8.01 4.13
N GLY A 105 -3.88 -7.18 5.02
CA GLY A 105 -4.18 -7.54 6.39
C GLY A 105 -5.28 -8.61 6.52
N ASP A 106 -5.07 -9.57 7.41
CA ASP A 106 -6.15 -10.48 7.84
C ASP A 106 -7.17 -9.69 8.65
N LYS A 107 -6.69 -8.69 9.41
CA LYS A 107 -7.50 -7.70 10.13
C LYS A 107 -7.02 -6.29 9.78
N ILE A 108 -7.98 -5.37 9.54
CA ILE A 108 -7.70 -3.94 9.37
C ILE A 108 -8.41 -3.20 10.49
N ILE A 109 -7.67 -2.33 11.17
CA ILE A 109 -8.17 -1.51 12.27
C ILE A 109 -8.00 -0.05 11.87
N MET A 110 -9.11 0.66 11.80
CA MET A 110 -9.16 2.09 11.55
C MET A 110 -9.63 2.84 12.80
N ARG A 111 -8.93 3.91 13.13
CA ARG A 111 -9.35 4.82 14.22
C ARG A 111 -10.43 5.76 13.69
N VAL A 112 -11.25 6.32 14.59
CA VAL A 112 -12.33 7.26 14.24
C VAL A 112 -11.83 8.50 13.45
N ASN A 113 -10.57 8.86 13.63
CA ASN A 113 -9.92 9.99 12.94
C ASN A 113 -9.05 9.57 11.75
N SER A 114 -9.07 8.30 11.36
CA SER A 114 -8.34 7.83 10.18
C SER A 114 -9.24 7.77 8.95
N MET A 115 -8.62 7.87 7.77
CA MET A 115 -9.28 7.89 6.49
C MET A 115 -8.61 6.92 5.51
N MET A 116 -9.41 6.33 4.63
CA MET A 116 -8.92 5.55 3.50
C MET A 116 -9.31 6.24 2.19
N GLY A 117 -8.33 6.68 1.42
CA GLY A 117 -8.57 7.34 0.14
C GLY A 117 -8.39 6.39 -1.02
N ILE A 118 -9.42 6.24 -1.84
CA ILE A 118 -9.41 5.39 -3.03
C ILE A 118 -9.70 6.20 -4.28
N HIS A 119 -8.96 5.94 -5.33
CA HIS A 119 -9.12 6.59 -6.63
C HIS A 119 -8.55 5.71 -7.76
N ASN A 120 -8.85 6.05 -9.00
CA ASN A 120 -8.23 5.42 -10.15
C ASN A 120 -6.74 5.75 -10.22
N MET A 121 -5.98 4.84 -10.79
CA MET A 121 -4.54 5.00 -11.00
C MET A 121 -4.26 6.18 -11.92
N MET A 122 -3.21 6.93 -11.64
CA MET A 122 -2.75 8.05 -12.47
C MET A 122 -1.34 7.79 -12.98
N ASP A 123 -1.08 8.19 -14.21
CA ASP A 123 0.26 8.16 -14.79
C ASP A 123 0.48 9.39 -15.68
N ALA A 124 1.73 9.77 -15.89
CA ALA A 124 2.14 10.80 -16.82
C ALA A 124 2.55 10.16 -18.15
N CYS A 125 1.80 10.45 -19.21
CA CYS A 125 2.10 9.95 -20.54
C CYS A 125 2.55 11.10 -21.45
N PHE A 126 3.68 10.91 -22.12
CA PHE A 126 4.17 11.82 -23.17
C PHE A 126 4.22 11.06 -24.49
N GLY A 127 3.62 11.63 -25.53
CA GLY A 127 3.61 10.99 -26.83
C GLY A 127 2.53 11.53 -27.77
N ASN A 128 2.36 10.85 -28.91
CA ASN A 128 1.30 11.12 -29.87
C ASN A 128 -0.05 10.52 -29.45
N ALA A 129 -1.11 10.76 -30.22
CA ALA A 129 -2.45 10.30 -29.91
C ALA A 129 -2.58 8.76 -29.73
N ALA A 130 -1.78 7.99 -30.44
CA ALA A 130 -1.80 6.52 -30.33
C ALA A 130 -1.16 6.07 -28.99
N GLU A 131 -0.07 6.73 -28.60
CA GLU A 131 0.63 6.47 -27.32
C GLU A 131 -0.25 6.86 -26.13
N HIS A 132 -0.96 7.99 -26.19
CA HIS A 132 -1.94 8.36 -25.13
C HIS A 132 -3.08 7.35 -25.01
N ARG A 133 -3.63 6.85 -26.14
CA ARG A 133 -4.66 5.79 -26.08
C ARG A 133 -4.13 4.49 -25.47
N LYS A 134 -2.89 4.12 -25.81
CA LYS A 134 -2.23 2.97 -25.23
C LYS A 134 -2.04 3.13 -23.72
N CYS A 135 -1.53 4.28 -23.28
CA CYS A 135 -1.36 4.60 -21.87
C CYS A 135 -2.68 4.47 -21.10
N ALA A 136 -3.76 5.05 -21.61
CA ALA A 136 -5.09 4.94 -21.01
C ALA A 136 -5.54 3.46 -20.91
N ALA A 137 -5.38 2.67 -21.98
CA ALA A 137 -5.75 1.25 -21.96
C ALA A 137 -4.89 0.43 -20.99
N ASP A 138 -3.63 0.78 -20.78
CA ASP A 138 -2.75 0.12 -19.82
C ASP A 138 -3.16 0.47 -18.38
N LEU A 139 -3.56 1.72 -18.10
CA LEU A 139 -4.13 2.13 -16.81
C LEU A 139 -5.43 1.37 -16.48
N ASP A 140 -6.34 1.24 -17.46
CA ASP A 140 -7.58 0.47 -17.29
C ASP A 140 -7.31 -0.98 -16.89
N ARG A 141 -6.35 -1.63 -17.55
CA ARG A 141 -5.93 -3.02 -17.22
C ARG A 141 -5.35 -3.13 -15.81
N MET A 142 -4.50 -2.16 -15.41
CA MET A 142 -3.93 -2.17 -14.06
C MET A 142 -5.02 -1.97 -13.01
N MET A 143 -6.03 -1.14 -13.31
CA MET A 143 -7.18 -0.93 -12.42
C MET A 143 -8.05 -2.19 -12.23
N GLU A 144 -8.09 -3.11 -13.17
CA GLU A 144 -8.79 -4.40 -12.98
C GLU A 144 -8.24 -5.16 -11.76
N GLY A 145 -6.90 -5.21 -11.63
CA GLY A 145 -6.23 -5.82 -10.47
C GLY A 145 -6.57 -5.12 -9.15
N ASN A 146 -6.56 -3.79 -9.14
CA ASN A 146 -6.93 -3.01 -7.93
C ASN A 146 -8.39 -3.27 -7.52
N ARG A 147 -9.32 -3.22 -8.46
CA ARG A 147 -10.73 -3.52 -8.19
C ARG A 147 -10.90 -4.91 -7.61
N GLN A 148 -10.21 -5.90 -8.15
CA GLN A 148 -10.24 -7.27 -7.65
C GLN A 148 -9.78 -7.36 -6.19
N ILE A 149 -8.67 -6.69 -5.82
CA ILE A 149 -8.16 -6.67 -4.45
C ILE A 149 -9.21 -6.11 -3.47
N TYR A 150 -9.85 -4.99 -3.82
CA TYR A 150 -10.90 -4.41 -2.98
C TYR A 150 -12.14 -5.31 -2.87
N LEU A 151 -12.60 -5.89 -3.98
CA LEU A 151 -13.76 -6.79 -4.01
C LEU A 151 -13.52 -8.04 -3.17
N GLU A 152 -12.36 -8.68 -3.31
CA GLU A 152 -11.98 -9.82 -2.48
C GLU A 152 -11.97 -9.46 -0.99
N ARG A 153 -11.39 -8.32 -0.66
CA ARG A 153 -11.31 -7.85 0.74
C ARG A 153 -12.69 -7.52 1.31
N SER A 154 -13.60 -6.99 0.51
CA SER A 154 -14.97 -6.66 0.95
C SER A 154 -15.80 -7.89 1.29
N GLY A 155 -15.42 -9.07 0.80
CA GLY A 155 -16.19 -10.30 1.01
C GLY A 155 -17.61 -10.24 0.43
N GLY A 156 -17.80 -9.49 -0.66
CA GLY A 156 -19.09 -9.32 -1.33
C GLY A 156 -20.00 -8.23 -0.75
N LYS A 157 -19.49 -7.40 0.14
CA LYS A 157 -20.27 -6.28 0.73
C LYS A 157 -20.40 -5.09 -0.22
N ILE A 158 -19.54 -5.00 -1.24
CA ILE A 158 -19.61 -3.96 -2.27
C ILE A 158 -19.68 -4.59 -3.66
N THR A 159 -20.46 -4.01 -4.56
CA THR A 159 -20.50 -4.43 -5.98
C THR A 159 -19.41 -3.74 -6.78
N LEU A 160 -19.07 -4.30 -7.95
CA LEU A 160 -18.11 -3.70 -8.87
C LEU A 160 -18.55 -2.30 -9.31
N GLU A 161 -19.86 -2.11 -9.60
CA GLU A 161 -20.43 -0.83 -9.99
C GLU A 161 -20.22 0.21 -8.89
N LYS A 162 -20.56 -0.14 -7.65
CA LYS A 162 -20.42 0.78 -6.52
C LYS A 162 -18.96 1.11 -6.21
N LEU A 163 -18.08 0.12 -6.31
CA LEU A 163 -16.63 0.36 -6.17
C LEU A 163 -16.11 1.29 -7.27
N THR A 164 -16.56 1.11 -8.51
CA THR A 164 -16.16 1.96 -9.64
C THR A 164 -16.63 3.41 -9.42
N GLU A 165 -17.88 3.63 -8.99
CA GLU A 165 -18.36 4.97 -8.62
C GLU A 165 -17.49 5.65 -7.57
N LEU A 166 -17.07 4.92 -6.52
CA LEU A 166 -16.24 5.45 -5.45
C LEU A 166 -14.82 5.79 -5.95
N LEU A 167 -14.26 4.96 -6.81
CA LEU A 167 -12.94 5.20 -7.43
C LEU A 167 -12.97 6.41 -8.36
N ASP A 168 -14.01 6.54 -9.20
CA ASP A 168 -14.19 7.66 -10.13
C ASP A 168 -14.42 8.99 -9.38
N ALA A 169 -15.05 8.91 -8.20
CA ALA A 169 -15.28 10.07 -7.33
C ALA A 169 -14.08 10.44 -6.44
N GLU A 170 -12.96 9.73 -6.52
CA GLU A 170 -11.77 9.93 -5.66
C GLU A 170 -12.15 9.99 -4.17
N THR A 171 -12.82 8.95 -3.68
CA THR A 171 -13.51 8.99 -2.39
C THR A 171 -12.55 8.83 -1.21
N MET A 172 -12.78 9.66 -0.19
CA MET A 172 -12.17 9.52 1.14
C MET A 172 -13.18 8.87 2.08
N LEU A 173 -12.90 7.63 2.49
CA LEU A 173 -13.76 6.82 3.36
C LEU A 173 -13.33 6.97 4.82
N THR A 174 -14.27 7.20 5.69
CA THR A 174 -14.09 7.13 7.15
C THR A 174 -13.97 5.66 7.61
N ALA A 175 -13.60 5.47 8.88
CA ALA A 175 -13.55 4.13 9.47
C ALA A 175 -14.93 3.42 9.48
N GLU A 176 -16.03 4.19 9.58
CA GLU A 176 -17.40 3.64 9.56
C GLU A 176 -17.86 3.23 8.17
N GLU A 177 -17.40 3.93 7.14
CA GLU A 177 -17.75 3.67 5.74
C GLU A 177 -16.94 2.50 5.15
N CYS A 178 -15.80 2.13 5.77
CA CYS A 178 -14.97 0.98 5.39
C CYS A 178 -15.48 -0.33 6.00
#